data_7e579800ad22b4fc2d2962f909fbe4aa
#
_entry.id   7e579800ad22b4fc2d2962f909fbe4aa
#
_cell.length_a   1.000
_cell.length_b   1.000
_cell.length_c   1.000
_cell.angle_alpha   90.00
_cell.angle_beta   90.00
_cell.angle_gamma   90.00
#
_symmetry.space_group_name_H-M   'P 1'
#
loop_
_entity.id
_entity.type
_entity.pdbx_description
1 polymer ?
#
loop_
_entity_poly.entity_id
_entity_poly.type
_entity_poly.pdbx_seq_one_letter_code
_entity_poly.pdbx_strand_id
1 'polypeptide(L)'
;MIRRRDFITLLGGAAFAWPLTARAQQRERMRRIGVLASNLTADDPEWQVRSNTFVQGLQERGWSDGRNVRIEYRWGLGDSDRLRKYAAELVALAPDVILAAGSIAVASLQQLNRSVPIVFANVLDPVGGGYVATLARPGGNTTGFASVEFGMSAKLLELLKEVAPRVVRVAVIRNPANPDEIAQFGAIQAMAPSLGVELTPIIGRNPGVIERDVRAFARGRGDGLIVAGAGAQKLQRDTIIAVAAHHQLPAVYPFRGYVAQGGLISYGIDQAEPYRLAAGYVDRILKGEKPADLPVQYPTKYELVINLKTAKALDLEIPATVLARADEVIE
;
A
#
# COMPACT_ATOMS: atom_id res chain seq x y z
N MET A 1 64.62 -33.75 -32.69
CA MET A 1 63.47 -34.71 -32.84
C MET A 1 62.70 -34.70 -31.58
N ILE A 2 61.59 -33.99 -31.56
CA ILE A 2 60.62 -33.93 -30.37
C ILE A 2 59.81 -35.20 -30.47
N ARG A 3 59.76 -35.99 -29.37
CA ARG A 3 59.05 -37.25 -29.34
C ARG A 3 57.52 -37.01 -29.26
N ARG A 4 56.74 -37.74 -30.05
CA ARG A 4 55.27 -37.68 -30.14
C ARG A 4 54.55 -37.73 -28.79
N ARG A 5 55.19 -38.18 -27.74
CA ARG A 5 54.62 -38.26 -26.39
C ARG A 5 54.53 -36.90 -25.66
N ASP A 6 55.42 -35.97 -25.96
CA ASP A 6 55.49 -34.66 -25.29
C ASP A 6 54.44 -33.68 -25.84
N PHE A 7 53.91 -33.95 -27.04
CA PHE A 7 52.86 -33.12 -27.66
C PHE A 7 51.44 -33.42 -27.12
N ILE A 8 51.21 -34.61 -26.59
CA ILE A 8 49.90 -35.02 -26.05
C ILE A 8 49.69 -34.50 -24.62
N THR A 9 50.74 -34.33 -23.83
CA THR A 9 50.67 -33.80 -22.46
C THR A 9 50.44 -32.30 -22.41
N LEU A 10 50.82 -31.53 -23.44
CA LEU A 10 50.60 -30.08 -23.54
C LEU A 10 49.16 -29.71 -23.99
N LEU A 11 48.46 -30.59 -24.72
CA LEU A 11 47.10 -30.38 -25.17
C LEU A 11 46.06 -30.81 -24.12
N GLY A 12 46.40 -31.68 -23.16
CA GLY A 12 45.49 -32.14 -22.09
C GLY A 12 45.34 -31.15 -20.95
N GLY A 13 46.29 -30.24 -20.72
CA GLY A 13 46.24 -29.26 -19.64
C GLY A 13 45.41 -28.00 -19.93
N ALA A 14 45.19 -27.68 -21.20
CA ALA A 14 44.48 -26.47 -21.60
C ALA A 14 42.94 -26.65 -21.61
N ALA A 15 42.45 -27.89 -21.66
CA ALA A 15 40.99 -28.15 -21.74
C ALA A 15 40.26 -28.15 -20.39
N PHE A 16 40.98 -28.24 -19.26
CA PHE A 16 40.36 -28.24 -17.92
C PHE A 16 40.28 -26.85 -17.25
N ALA A 17 40.96 -25.83 -17.77
CA ALA A 17 40.94 -24.48 -17.19
C ALA A 17 39.83 -23.58 -17.77
N TRP A 18 39.18 -23.94 -18.87
CA TRP A 18 38.20 -23.08 -19.55
C TRP A 18 36.84 -22.95 -18.90
N PRO A 19 36.25 -23.95 -18.18
CA PRO A 19 34.94 -23.75 -17.55
C PRO A 19 34.97 -22.96 -16.24
N LEU A 20 36.13 -22.74 -15.62
CA LEU A 20 36.24 -21.97 -14.38
C LEU A 20 36.34 -20.45 -14.61
N THR A 21 36.95 -20.02 -15.70
CA THR A 21 37.06 -18.59 -16.06
C THR A 21 35.75 -18.03 -16.67
N ALA A 22 34.95 -18.88 -17.34
CA ALA A 22 33.67 -18.46 -17.88
C ALA A 22 32.60 -18.19 -16.78
N ARG A 23 32.71 -18.84 -15.61
CA ARG A 23 31.85 -18.54 -14.46
C ARG A 23 32.24 -17.27 -13.68
N ALA A 24 33.50 -16.85 -13.75
CA ALA A 24 34.01 -15.63 -13.08
C ALA A 24 33.72 -14.35 -13.86
N GLN A 25 33.24 -14.42 -15.10
CA GLN A 25 32.94 -13.27 -15.96
C GLN A 25 31.46 -13.05 -16.23
N GLN A 26 30.56 -13.72 -15.53
CA GLN A 26 29.22 -13.16 -15.38
C GLN A 26 29.37 -11.93 -14.46
N ARG A 27 29.81 -10.78 -15.05
CA ARG A 27 29.55 -9.47 -14.46
C ARG A 27 28.09 -9.51 -14.04
N GLU A 28 27.83 -9.47 -12.73
CA GLU A 28 26.48 -9.42 -12.23
C GLU A 28 25.77 -8.29 -12.98
N ARG A 29 24.92 -8.66 -13.92
CA ARG A 29 24.13 -7.70 -14.70
C ARG A 29 23.39 -6.84 -13.70
N MET A 30 23.65 -5.53 -13.72
CA MET A 30 22.89 -4.60 -12.88
C MET A 30 21.40 -4.80 -13.13
N ARG A 31 20.69 -5.26 -12.10
CA ARG A 31 19.25 -5.48 -12.15
C ARG A 31 18.52 -4.15 -12.14
N ARG A 32 17.34 -4.09 -12.70
CA ARG A 32 16.51 -2.87 -12.70
C ARG A 32 15.16 -3.15 -12.06
N ILE A 33 14.80 -2.32 -11.07
CA ILE A 33 13.51 -2.33 -10.40
C ILE A 33 12.78 -1.05 -10.79
N GLY A 34 11.57 -1.19 -11.36
CA GLY A 34 10.66 -0.06 -11.49
C GLY A 34 9.82 0.11 -10.22
N VAL A 35 9.48 1.32 -9.84
CA VAL A 35 8.54 1.61 -8.76
C VAL A 35 7.51 2.61 -9.26
N LEU A 36 6.24 2.21 -9.28
CA LEU A 36 5.11 3.07 -9.66
C LEU A 36 4.22 3.31 -8.44
N ALA A 37 4.22 4.53 -7.93
CA ALA A 37 3.38 4.95 -6.80
C ALA A 37 2.11 5.66 -7.29
N SER A 38 0.92 5.24 -6.81
CA SER A 38 -0.36 5.77 -7.27
C SER A 38 -0.65 7.18 -6.77
N ASN A 39 -0.61 7.41 -5.45
CA ASN A 39 -1.25 8.58 -4.83
C ASN A 39 -0.30 9.52 -4.07
N LEU A 40 0.89 9.05 -3.70
CA LEU A 40 1.82 9.83 -2.87
C LEU A 40 2.89 10.53 -3.71
N THR A 41 3.47 11.59 -3.18
CA THR A 41 4.62 12.29 -3.76
C THR A 41 5.94 11.76 -3.20
N ALA A 42 7.06 12.10 -3.82
CA ALA A 42 8.38 11.71 -3.35
C ALA A 42 8.71 12.27 -1.95
N ASP A 43 8.20 13.44 -1.63
CA ASP A 43 8.40 14.18 -0.39
C ASP A 43 7.36 13.88 0.70
N ASP A 44 6.34 13.06 0.39
CA ASP A 44 5.33 12.65 1.38
C ASP A 44 6.00 11.77 2.46
N PRO A 45 5.90 12.15 3.77
CA PRO A 45 6.53 11.40 4.84
C PRO A 45 6.10 9.92 4.90
N GLU A 46 4.84 9.62 4.57
CA GLU A 46 4.39 8.22 4.54
C GLU A 46 5.01 7.45 3.38
N TRP A 47 5.19 8.10 2.21
CA TRP A 47 5.90 7.48 1.10
C TRP A 47 7.35 7.21 1.46
N GLN A 48 8.02 8.18 2.12
CA GLN A 48 9.41 8.00 2.54
C GLN A 48 9.57 6.81 3.49
N VAL A 49 8.67 6.65 4.47
CA VAL A 49 8.68 5.47 5.36
C VAL A 49 8.53 4.18 4.56
N ARG A 50 7.53 4.09 3.67
CA ARG A 50 7.27 2.90 2.83
C ARG A 50 8.44 2.58 1.90
N SER A 51 8.94 3.60 1.20
CA SER A 51 10.07 3.49 0.28
C SER A 51 11.36 3.07 0.99
N ASN A 52 11.67 3.69 2.14
CA ASN A 52 12.84 3.33 2.94
C ASN A 52 12.73 1.89 3.46
N THR A 53 11.55 1.47 3.93
CA THR A 53 11.29 0.09 4.36
C THR A 53 11.52 -0.91 3.22
N PHE A 54 11.07 -0.58 2.00
CA PHE A 54 11.32 -1.41 0.83
C PHE A 54 12.82 -1.51 0.49
N VAL A 55 13.51 -0.37 0.45
CA VAL A 55 14.95 -0.30 0.15
C VAL A 55 15.76 -1.05 1.20
N GLN A 56 15.44 -0.86 2.49
CA GLN A 56 16.07 -1.59 3.58
C GLN A 56 15.86 -3.10 3.43
N GLY A 57 14.62 -3.53 3.15
CA GLY A 57 14.31 -4.93 2.92
C GLY A 57 15.08 -5.54 1.73
N LEU A 58 15.39 -4.76 0.69
CA LEU A 58 16.26 -5.16 -0.41
C LEU A 58 17.73 -5.27 0.05
N GLN A 59 18.22 -4.28 0.83
CA GLN A 59 19.59 -4.27 1.33
C GLN A 59 19.90 -5.46 2.22
N GLU A 60 18.96 -5.84 3.10
CA GLU A 60 19.05 -7.04 3.96
C GLU A 60 19.18 -8.34 3.15
N ARG A 61 18.75 -8.31 1.88
CA ARG A 61 18.85 -9.44 0.92
C ARG A 61 20.01 -9.31 -0.06
N GLY A 62 20.88 -8.31 0.15
CA GLY A 62 22.09 -8.08 -0.65
C GLY A 62 21.92 -7.21 -1.87
N TRP A 63 20.73 -6.61 -2.10
CA TRP A 63 20.47 -5.68 -3.18
C TRP A 63 20.70 -4.23 -2.73
N SER A 64 21.62 -3.52 -3.39
CA SER A 64 21.94 -2.12 -3.09
C SER A 64 21.84 -1.28 -4.34
N ASP A 65 21.05 -0.20 -4.27
CA ASP A 65 20.88 0.75 -5.38
C ASP A 65 22.22 1.37 -5.79
N GLY A 66 22.48 1.47 -7.09
CA GLY A 66 23.72 1.93 -7.65
C GLY A 66 24.88 0.91 -7.64
N ARG A 67 24.76 -0.23 -6.92
CA ARG A 67 25.80 -1.26 -6.88
C ARG A 67 25.46 -2.48 -7.74
N ASN A 68 24.37 -3.16 -7.48
CA ASN A 68 23.93 -4.35 -8.22
C ASN A 68 22.47 -4.29 -8.66
N VAL A 69 21.71 -3.27 -8.20
CA VAL A 69 20.37 -2.93 -8.64
C VAL A 69 20.28 -1.44 -8.92
N ARG A 70 19.40 -1.04 -9.84
CA ARG A 70 18.99 0.34 -10.08
C ARG A 70 17.50 0.46 -9.90
N ILE A 71 17.06 1.42 -9.06
CA ILE A 71 15.66 1.63 -8.74
C ILE A 71 15.16 2.90 -9.44
N GLU A 72 14.13 2.76 -10.27
CA GLU A 72 13.53 3.83 -11.06
C GLU A 72 12.13 4.15 -10.55
N TYR A 73 11.94 5.34 -9.97
CA TYR A 73 10.67 5.74 -9.35
C TYR A 73 9.81 6.60 -10.28
N ARG A 74 8.48 6.43 -10.20
CA ARG A 74 7.47 7.29 -10.81
C ARG A 74 6.28 7.50 -9.86
N TRP A 75 5.79 8.73 -9.77
CA TRP A 75 4.70 9.12 -8.86
C TRP A 75 3.51 9.66 -9.64
N GLY A 76 2.38 8.97 -9.59
CA GLY A 76 1.17 9.26 -10.35
C GLY A 76 0.32 10.40 -9.77
N LEU A 77 0.45 10.70 -8.47
CA LEU A 77 -0.26 11.78 -7.76
C LEU A 77 -1.79 11.65 -7.83
N GLY A 78 -2.33 10.43 -7.95
CA GLY A 78 -3.76 10.18 -8.09
C GLY A 78 -4.33 10.48 -9.48
N ASP A 79 -3.47 10.85 -10.45
CA ASP A 79 -3.86 11.16 -11.83
C ASP A 79 -3.70 9.91 -12.71
N SER A 80 -4.81 9.42 -13.27
CA SER A 80 -4.85 8.20 -14.07
C SER A 80 -4.09 8.31 -15.39
N ASP A 81 -4.07 9.49 -16.03
CA ASP A 81 -3.36 9.71 -17.29
C ASP A 81 -1.86 9.73 -17.06
N ARG A 82 -1.43 10.39 -15.99
CA ARG A 82 -0.03 10.39 -15.54
C ARG A 82 0.43 8.99 -15.18
N LEU A 83 -0.38 8.21 -14.48
CA LEU A 83 -0.07 6.81 -14.15
C LEU A 83 0.11 5.95 -15.38
N ARG A 84 -0.78 6.07 -16.39
CA ARG A 84 -0.63 5.36 -17.67
C ARG A 84 0.66 5.74 -18.39
N LYS A 85 0.98 7.04 -18.46
CA LYS A 85 2.22 7.54 -19.06
C LYS A 85 3.45 6.95 -18.35
N TYR A 86 3.48 7.03 -17.02
CA TYR A 86 4.61 6.54 -16.23
C TYR A 86 4.73 5.02 -16.21
N ALA A 87 3.62 4.29 -16.29
CA ALA A 87 3.63 2.84 -16.50
C ALA A 87 4.29 2.49 -17.83
N ALA A 88 3.95 3.20 -18.93
CA ALA A 88 4.59 3.00 -20.23
C ALA A 88 6.09 3.31 -20.20
N GLU A 89 6.50 4.40 -19.56
CA GLU A 89 7.91 4.75 -19.40
C GLU A 89 8.68 3.64 -18.63
N LEU A 90 8.14 3.15 -17.52
CA LEU A 90 8.78 2.09 -16.73
C LEU A 90 8.90 0.79 -17.51
N VAL A 91 7.83 0.39 -18.22
CA VAL A 91 7.83 -0.83 -19.05
C VAL A 91 8.86 -0.70 -20.18
N ALA A 92 8.99 0.47 -20.82
CA ALA A 92 9.97 0.73 -21.87
C ALA A 92 11.44 0.60 -21.38
N LEU A 93 11.70 0.80 -20.08
CA LEU A 93 13.02 0.57 -19.50
C LEU A 93 13.38 -0.93 -19.38
N ALA A 94 12.45 -1.84 -19.71
CA ALA A 94 12.59 -3.29 -19.59
C ALA A 94 13.16 -3.72 -18.21
N PRO A 95 12.50 -3.34 -17.08
CA PRO A 95 12.96 -3.71 -15.76
C PRO A 95 12.83 -5.21 -15.52
N ASP A 96 13.64 -5.74 -14.60
CA ASP A 96 13.56 -7.15 -14.19
C ASP A 96 12.29 -7.40 -13.34
N VAL A 97 11.78 -6.37 -12.63
CA VAL A 97 10.54 -6.40 -11.84
C VAL A 97 10.02 -4.98 -11.60
N ILE A 98 8.71 -4.82 -11.43
CA ILE A 98 8.08 -3.54 -11.05
C ILE A 98 7.34 -3.70 -9.72
N LEU A 99 7.64 -2.84 -8.75
CA LEU A 99 6.81 -2.63 -7.55
C LEU A 99 5.68 -1.66 -7.89
N ALA A 100 4.45 -2.12 -7.76
CA ALA A 100 3.23 -1.33 -7.96
C ALA A 100 2.59 -0.98 -6.61
N ALA A 101 2.59 0.30 -6.24
CA ALA A 101 2.03 0.78 -4.99
C ALA A 101 0.56 1.23 -5.19
N GLY A 102 -0.38 0.36 -4.83
CA GLY A 102 -1.83 0.56 -4.92
C GLY A 102 -2.47 0.04 -6.21
N SER A 103 -3.79 -0.16 -6.15
CA SER A 103 -4.59 -0.83 -7.19
C SER A 103 -4.54 -0.13 -8.55
N ILE A 104 -4.56 1.21 -8.57
CA ILE A 104 -4.53 1.99 -9.82
C ILE A 104 -3.19 1.81 -10.56
N ALA A 105 -2.06 1.69 -9.81
CA ALA A 105 -0.75 1.42 -10.41
C ALA A 105 -0.71 0.03 -11.05
N VAL A 106 -1.27 -0.99 -10.37
CA VAL A 106 -1.37 -2.35 -10.92
C VAL A 106 -2.19 -2.35 -12.20
N ALA A 107 -3.39 -1.75 -12.18
CA ALA A 107 -4.27 -1.65 -13.34
C ALA A 107 -3.56 -0.99 -14.54
N SER A 108 -2.86 0.14 -14.31
CA SER A 108 -2.13 0.85 -15.36
C SER A 108 -1.00 0.01 -15.97
N LEU A 109 -0.28 -0.76 -15.15
CA LEU A 109 0.80 -1.63 -15.62
C LEU A 109 0.27 -2.84 -16.39
N GLN A 110 -0.79 -3.48 -15.90
CA GLN A 110 -1.36 -4.68 -16.56
C GLN A 110 -1.99 -4.40 -17.92
N GLN A 111 -2.50 -3.19 -18.16
CA GLN A 111 -3.00 -2.77 -19.47
C GLN A 111 -1.88 -2.74 -20.52
N LEU A 112 -0.64 -2.46 -20.12
CA LEU A 112 0.50 -2.24 -21.01
C LEU A 112 1.48 -3.40 -21.04
N ASN A 113 1.44 -4.29 -20.02
CA ASN A 113 2.48 -5.28 -19.81
C ASN A 113 1.92 -6.63 -19.35
N ARG A 114 2.37 -7.72 -20.02
CA ARG A 114 2.03 -9.10 -19.68
C ARG A 114 3.24 -9.98 -19.36
N SER A 115 4.45 -9.43 -19.43
CA SER A 115 5.70 -10.20 -19.33
C SER A 115 6.59 -9.76 -18.17
N VAL A 116 6.78 -8.46 -17.95
CA VAL A 116 7.59 -7.97 -16.82
C VAL A 116 6.88 -8.31 -15.51
N PRO A 117 7.54 -8.96 -14.56
CA PRO A 117 6.98 -9.25 -13.24
C PRO A 117 6.49 -8.00 -12.52
N ILE A 118 5.34 -8.10 -11.88
CA ILE A 118 4.74 -7.05 -11.05
C ILE A 118 4.57 -7.60 -9.63
N VAL A 119 5.18 -6.93 -8.66
CA VAL A 119 4.90 -7.14 -7.24
C VAL A 119 4.11 -5.93 -6.74
N PHE A 120 2.92 -6.15 -6.24
CA PHE A 120 2.13 -5.05 -5.70
C PHE A 120 2.22 -4.98 -4.17
N ALA A 121 2.03 -3.77 -3.66
CA ALA A 121 1.85 -3.48 -2.24
C ALA A 121 0.60 -2.60 -2.05
N ASN A 122 -0.15 -2.85 -0.98
CA ASN A 122 -1.34 -2.09 -0.60
C ASN A 122 -2.45 -2.08 -1.68
N VAL A 123 -2.78 -3.24 -2.22
CA VAL A 123 -3.93 -3.48 -3.09
C VAL A 123 -5.07 -4.09 -2.27
N LEU A 124 -6.26 -3.53 -2.34
CA LEU A 124 -7.36 -3.93 -1.48
C LEU A 124 -7.97 -5.28 -1.90
N ASP A 125 -8.40 -5.41 -3.16
CA ASP A 125 -8.99 -6.64 -3.70
C ASP A 125 -8.28 -7.09 -4.97
N PRO A 126 -7.19 -7.86 -4.83
CA PRO A 126 -6.43 -8.28 -6.00
C PRO A 126 -7.16 -9.30 -6.89
N VAL A 127 -8.12 -10.06 -6.35
CA VAL A 127 -8.91 -11.04 -7.10
C VAL A 127 -10.12 -10.37 -7.76
N GLY A 128 -10.92 -9.63 -7.00
CA GLY A 128 -12.08 -8.91 -7.54
C GLY A 128 -11.70 -7.80 -8.52
N GLY A 129 -10.53 -7.17 -8.34
CA GLY A 129 -9.94 -6.24 -9.32
C GLY A 129 -9.40 -6.90 -10.59
N GLY A 130 -9.39 -8.25 -10.66
CA GLY A 130 -8.89 -9.01 -11.80
C GLY A 130 -7.37 -8.98 -11.98
N TYR A 131 -6.62 -8.59 -10.94
CA TYR A 131 -5.15 -8.49 -11.00
C TYR A 131 -4.47 -9.83 -10.88
N VAL A 132 -5.09 -10.78 -10.19
CA VAL A 132 -4.63 -12.16 -10.01
C VAL A 132 -5.82 -13.12 -10.12
N ALA A 133 -5.56 -14.37 -10.52
CA ALA A 133 -6.62 -15.37 -10.67
C ALA A 133 -7.16 -15.83 -9.31
N THR A 134 -6.28 -16.15 -8.37
CA THR A 134 -6.58 -16.48 -6.97
C THR A 134 -5.45 -16.03 -6.06
N LEU A 135 -5.70 -15.96 -4.76
CA LEU A 135 -4.66 -15.58 -3.79
C LEU A 135 -3.55 -16.65 -3.71
N ALA A 136 -3.92 -17.93 -3.67
CA ALA A 136 -2.97 -19.03 -3.54
C ALA A 136 -2.15 -19.26 -4.82
N ARG A 137 -2.75 -19.00 -5.99
CA ARG A 137 -2.13 -19.13 -7.30
C ARG A 137 -2.48 -17.91 -8.14
N PRO A 138 -1.66 -16.85 -8.07
CA PRO A 138 -1.95 -15.59 -8.77
C PRO A 138 -2.13 -15.76 -10.28
N GLY A 139 -1.34 -16.65 -10.89
CA GLY A 139 -1.28 -16.81 -12.34
C GLY A 139 -0.64 -15.59 -13.03
N GLY A 140 -0.21 -15.72 -14.26
CA GLY A 140 0.36 -14.59 -15.00
C GLY A 140 1.65 -14.01 -14.38
N ASN A 141 1.82 -12.68 -14.54
CA ASN A 141 3.05 -11.97 -14.15
C ASN A 141 2.90 -11.08 -12.90
N THR A 142 1.80 -11.20 -12.16
CA THR A 142 1.46 -10.30 -11.04
C THR A 142 1.24 -11.08 -9.76
N THR A 143 1.84 -10.61 -8.66
CA THR A 143 1.65 -11.10 -7.29
C THR A 143 1.87 -9.96 -6.30
N GLY A 144 1.71 -10.19 -4.99
CA GLY A 144 2.06 -9.17 -3.99
C GLY A 144 1.30 -9.28 -2.67
N PHE A 145 1.11 -8.11 -2.05
CA PHE A 145 0.60 -7.96 -0.69
C PHE A 145 -0.63 -7.06 -0.69
N ALA A 146 -1.76 -7.64 -0.32
CA ALA A 146 -3.01 -6.93 -0.18
C ALA A 146 -3.00 -6.03 1.06
N SER A 147 -3.91 -5.04 1.11
CA SER A 147 -4.01 -4.11 2.23
C SER A 147 -5.00 -4.58 3.28
N VAL A 148 -6.28 -4.63 2.95
CA VAL A 148 -7.37 -4.89 3.91
C VAL A 148 -8.43 -5.76 3.24
N GLU A 149 -9.03 -6.67 3.99
CA GLU A 149 -10.27 -7.31 3.57
C GLU A 149 -11.46 -6.32 3.67
N PHE A 150 -12.40 -6.35 2.73
CA PHE A 150 -13.55 -5.44 2.73
C PHE A 150 -14.35 -5.48 4.04
N GLY A 151 -14.50 -6.65 4.63
CA GLY A 151 -15.21 -6.84 5.91
C GLY A 151 -14.64 -6.00 7.05
N MET A 152 -13.32 -5.72 7.01
CA MET A 152 -12.68 -4.87 8.02
C MET A 152 -13.09 -3.41 7.94
N SER A 153 -13.60 -2.94 6.80
CA SER A 153 -14.09 -1.56 6.68
C SER A 153 -15.36 -1.32 7.52
N ALA A 154 -16.18 -2.34 7.71
CA ALA A 154 -17.34 -2.28 8.61
C ALA A 154 -16.93 -2.04 10.07
N LYS A 155 -15.72 -2.54 10.47
CA LYS A 155 -15.18 -2.34 11.82
C LYS A 155 -14.95 -0.88 12.17
N LEU A 156 -14.69 -0.01 11.18
CA LEU A 156 -14.57 1.43 11.40
C LEU A 156 -15.88 2.02 11.94
N LEU A 157 -17.03 1.56 11.43
CA LEU A 157 -18.34 2.03 11.91
C LEU A 157 -18.66 1.48 13.30
N GLU A 158 -18.33 0.21 13.57
CA GLU A 158 -18.46 -0.37 14.90
C GLU A 158 -17.63 0.41 15.93
N LEU A 159 -16.35 0.67 15.64
CA LEU A 159 -15.49 1.44 16.53
C LEU A 159 -16.01 2.85 16.76
N LEU A 160 -16.52 3.52 15.72
CA LEU A 160 -17.14 4.82 15.88
C LEU A 160 -18.32 4.77 16.87
N LYS A 161 -19.17 3.75 16.77
CA LYS A 161 -20.30 3.55 17.69
C LYS A 161 -19.86 3.15 19.10
N GLU A 162 -18.76 2.38 19.22
CA GLU A 162 -18.22 2.03 20.54
C GLU A 162 -17.69 3.27 21.29
N VAL A 163 -16.98 4.17 20.60
CA VAL A 163 -16.38 5.37 21.23
C VAL A 163 -17.32 6.57 21.27
N ALA A 164 -18.32 6.62 20.40
CA ALA A 164 -19.31 7.71 20.32
C ALA A 164 -20.73 7.15 20.11
N PRO A 165 -21.37 6.52 21.14
CA PRO A 165 -22.65 5.81 21.01
C PRO A 165 -23.81 6.70 20.54
N ARG A 166 -23.74 8.01 20.77
CA ARG A 166 -24.76 8.99 20.37
C ARG A 166 -24.79 9.28 18.87
N VAL A 167 -23.76 8.87 18.12
CA VAL A 167 -23.69 9.10 16.67
C VAL A 167 -24.75 8.27 15.97
N VAL A 168 -25.59 8.94 15.18
CA VAL A 168 -26.67 8.35 14.36
C VAL A 168 -26.56 8.72 12.88
N ARG A 169 -25.73 9.71 12.54
CA ARG A 169 -25.43 10.11 11.17
C ARG A 169 -23.91 10.11 10.96
N VAL A 170 -23.44 9.52 9.88
CA VAL A 170 -22.02 9.41 9.60
C VAL A 170 -21.72 9.85 8.18
N ALA A 171 -20.87 10.85 8.05
CA ALA A 171 -20.26 11.19 6.78
C ALA A 171 -19.13 10.21 6.46
N VAL A 172 -19.07 9.70 5.24
CA VAL A 172 -18.00 8.81 4.79
C VAL A 172 -17.25 9.50 3.64
N ILE A 173 -16.04 9.96 3.93
CA ILE A 173 -15.15 10.57 2.93
C ILE A 173 -14.56 9.45 2.07
N ARG A 174 -14.75 9.53 0.75
CA ARG A 174 -14.24 8.57 -0.22
C ARG A 174 -13.98 9.20 -1.59
N ASN A 175 -13.11 8.58 -2.37
CA ASN A 175 -12.92 8.92 -3.78
C ASN A 175 -13.73 7.96 -4.67
N PRO A 176 -14.81 8.41 -5.33
CA PRO A 176 -15.65 7.55 -6.16
C PRO A 176 -14.96 7.07 -7.46
N ALA A 177 -13.78 7.57 -7.80
CA ALA A 177 -12.97 7.07 -8.90
C ALA A 177 -12.04 5.92 -8.49
N ASN A 178 -11.96 5.60 -7.19
CA ASN A 178 -11.18 4.48 -6.67
C ASN A 178 -12.11 3.28 -6.38
N PRO A 179 -12.01 2.17 -7.13
CA PRO A 179 -12.82 0.97 -6.91
C PRO A 179 -12.73 0.42 -5.47
N ASP A 180 -11.55 0.49 -4.88
CA ASP A 180 -11.30 0.03 -3.51
C ASP A 180 -12.18 0.81 -2.51
N GLU A 181 -12.29 2.12 -2.66
CA GLU A 181 -13.08 2.98 -1.76
C GLU A 181 -14.59 2.85 -1.99
N ILE A 182 -15.00 2.50 -3.22
CA ILE A 182 -16.40 2.15 -3.51
C ILE A 182 -16.78 0.88 -2.73
N ALA A 183 -15.94 -0.15 -2.78
CA ALA A 183 -16.20 -1.41 -2.11
C ALA A 183 -16.15 -1.28 -0.58
N GLN A 184 -15.19 -0.50 -0.03
CA GLN A 184 -15.15 -0.17 1.39
C GLN A 184 -16.44 0.54 1.86
N PHE A 185 -16.91 1.53 1.10
CA PHE A 185 -18.18 2.20 1.39
C PHE A 185 -19.35 1.23 1.39
N GLY A 186 -19.40 0.31 0.42
CA GLY A 186 -20.42 -0.74 0.37
C GLY A 186 -20.45 -1.62 1.63
N ALA A 187 -19.29 -2.01 2.15
CA ALA A 187 -19.18 -2.78 3.38
C ALA A 187 -19.67 -1.98 4.61
N ILE A 188 -19.29 -0.69 4.72
CA ILE A 188 -19.78 0.20 5.77
C ILE A 188 -21.30 0.37 5.66
N GLN A 189 -21.82 0.56 4.44
CA GLN A 189 -23.23 0.74 4.15
C GLN A 189 -24.07 -0.49 4.53
N ALA A 190 -23.56 -1.69 4.30
CA ALA A 190 -24.22 -2.92 4.68
C ALA A 190 -24.38 -3.07 6.20
N MET A 191 -23.44 -2.54 6.99
CA MET A 191 -23.46 -2.59 8.47
C MET A 191 -24.35 -1.49 9.08
N ALA A 192 -24.52 -0.36 8.43
CA ALA A 192 -25.15 0.84 8.99
C ALA A 192 -26.56 0.61 9.57
N PRO A 193 -27.48 -0.19 8.94
CA PRO A 193 -28.81 -0.43 9.50
C PRO A 193 -28.78 -1.14 10.86
N SER A 194 -27.88 -2.11 11.05
CA SER A 194 -27.76 -2.88 12.30
C SER A 194 -27.28 -2.01 13.48
N LEU A 195 -26.58 -0.90 13.18
CA LEU A 195 -26.06 0.06 14.15
C LEU A 195 -26.95 1.31 14.29
N GLY A 196 -28.05 1.37 13.56
CA GLY A 196 -28.99 2.52 13.59
C GLY A 196 -28.32 3.81 13.06
N VAL A 197 -27.53 3.72 12.01
CA VAL A 197 -26.76 4.85 11.46
C VAL A 197 -27.20 5.15 10.03
N GLU A 198 -27.40 6.44 9.76
CA GLU A 198 -27.57 6.99 8.41
C GLU A 198 -26.22 7.43 7.83
N LEU A 199 -25.92 7.01 6.59
CA LEU A 199 -24.65 7.34 5.92
C LEU A 199 -24.82 8.42 4.87
N THR A 200 -23.87 9.35 4.83
CA THR A 200 -23.75 10.39 3.78
C THR A 200 -22.38 10.29 3.12
N PRO A 201 -22.27 9.89 1.83
CA PRO A 201 -20.98 9.86 1.15
C PRO A 201 -20.51 11.30 0.84
N ILE A 202 -19.23 11.57 1.12
CA ILE A 202 -18.55 12.84 0.79
C ILE A 202 -17.41 12.55 -0.20
N ILE A 203 -17.30 13.40 -1.23
CA ILE A 203 -16.26 13.24 -2.26
C ILE A 203 -14.93 13.82 -1.76
N GLY A 204 -13.96 12.93 -1.51
CA GLY A 204 -12.64 13.26 -0.97
C GLY A 204 -11.58 13.64 -2.02
N ARG A 205 -11.95 14.38 -3.10
CA ARG A 205 -10.99 14.65 -4.19
C ARG A 205 -10.06 15.83 -3.94
N ASN A 206 -10.53 16.85 -3.25
CA ASN A 206 -9.72 18.02 -2.92
C ASN A 206 -10.18 18.69 -1.61
N PRO A 207 -9.29 19.45 -0.94
CA PRO A 207 -9.56 20.06 0.35
C PRO A 207 -10.81 20.92 0.39
N GLY A 208 -11.01 21.80 -0.60
CA GLY A 208 -12.15 22.72 -0.61
C GLY A 208 -13.51 22.03 -0.74
N VAL A 209 -13.58 20.89 -1.46
CA VAL A 209 -14.80 20.08 -1.53
C VAL A 209 -15.05 19.40 -0.19
N ILE A 210 -14.01 18.85 0.43
CA ILE A 210 -14.09 18.20 1.75
C ILE A 210 -14.62 19.19 2.79
N GLU A 211 -14.03 20.38 2.90
CA GLU A 211 -14.47 21.42 3.84
C GLU A 211 -15.92 21.83 3.64
N ARG A 212 -16.32 22.12 2.40
CA ARG A 212 -17.67 22.53 2.06
C ARG A 212 -18.68 21.45 2.44
N ASP A 213 -18.42 20.21 2.05
CA ASP A 213 -19.39 19.11 2.19
C ASP A 213 -19.47 18.61 3.63
N VAL A 214 -18.35 18.57 4.37
CA VAL A 214 -18.37 18.28 5.82
C VAL A 214 -19.10 19.39 6.59
N ARG A 215 -18.86 20.67 6.26
CA ARG A 215 -19.59 21.81 6.86
C ARG A 215 -21.11 21.72 6.60
N ALA A 216 -21.52 21.33 5.41
CA ALA A 216 -22.93 21.15 5.07
C ALA A 216 -23.56 19.96 5.82
N PHE A 217 -22.77 18.91 6.07
CA PHE A 217 -23.19 17.71 6.80
C PHE A 217 -23.31 17.97 8.30
N ALA A 218 -22.33 18.63 8.91
CA ALA A 218 -22.19 18.78 10.35
C ALA A 218 -23.31 19.67 10.93
N ARG A 219 -24.22 19.08 11.73
CA ARG A 219 -25.37 19.77 12.33
C ARG A 219 -25.41 19.67 13.86
N GLY A 220 -24.64 18.76 14.46
CA GLY A 220 -24.61 18.60 15.90
C GLY A 220 -24.00 17.30 16.42
N ARG A 221 -24.23 17.04 17.72
CA ARG A 221 -23.59 15.97 18.50
C ARG A 221 -23.94 14.52 18.07
N GLY A 222 -24.90 14.35 17.17
CA GLY A 222 -25.27 13.04 16.60
C GLY A 222 -24.52 12.70 15.32
N ASP A 223 -23.58 13.55 14.89
CA ASP A 223 -22.84 13.39 13.66
C ASP A 223 -21.44 12.80 13.93
N GLY A 224 -20.96 11.97 13.00
CA GLY A 224 -19.63 11.37 13.04
C GLY A 224 -19.01 11.32 11.64
N LEU A 225 -17.74 10.95 11.58
CA LEU A 225 -16.98 10.91 10.35
C LEU A 225 -16.21 9.59 10.22
N ILE A 226 -16.22 9.01 9.03
CA ILE A 226 -15.33 7.90 8.66
C ILE A 226 -14.56 8.31 7.40
N VAL A 227 -13.28 7.99 7.36
CA VAL A 227 -12.46 8.14 6.17
C VAL A 227 -12.26 6.74 5.58
N ALA A 228 -12.82 6.51 4.39
CA ALA A 228 -12.54 5.32 3.59
C ALA A 228 -11.36 5.62 2.66
N GLY A 229 -10.49 4.62 2.47
CA GLY A 229 -9.39 4.73 1.52
C GLY A 229 -8.00 4.86 2.10
N ALA A 230 -7.07 4.46 1.24
CA ALA A 230 -5.68 4.22 1.60
C ALA A 230 -4.73 5.39 1.28
N GLY A 231 -5.19 6.48 0.66
CA GLY A 231 -4.23 7.34 0.01
C GLY A 231 -4.59 8.81 -0.12
N ALA A 232 -5.21 9.42 0.89
CA ALA A 232 -5.31 10.88 0.89
C ALA A 232 -3.92 11.50 0.92
N GLN A 233 -3.65 12.40 -0.03
CA GLN A 233 -2.43 13.21 -0.01
C GLN A 233 -2.36 14.01 1.30
N LYS A 234 -1.14 14.39 1.71
CA LYS A 234 -0.90 15.11 2.97
C LYS A 234 -1.88 16.27 3.20
N LEU A 235 -2.09 17.13 2.18
CA LEU A 235 -2.98 18.27 2.29
C LEU A 235 -4.45 17.87 2.54
N GLN A 236 -4.90 16.77 1.96
CA GLN A 236 -6.25 16.24 2.22
C GLN A 236 -6.37 15.69 3.65
N ARG A 237 -5.33 14.99 4.16
CA ARG A 237 -5.30 14.50 5.54
C ARG A 237 -5.38 15.63 6.54
N ASP A 238 -4.54 16.66 6.37
CA ASP A 238 -4.50 17.83 7.24
C ASP A 238 -5.88 18.53 7.26
N THR A 239 -6.51 18.70 6.09
CA THR A 239 -7.87 19.26 5.98
C THR A 239 -8.93 18.39 6.66
N ILE A 240 -8.89 17.08 6.48
CA ILE A 240 -9.86 16.14 7.09
C ILE A 240 -9.77 16.21 8.62
N ILE A 241 -8.56 16.20 9.16
CA ILE A 241 -8.34 16.31 10.62
C ILE A 241 -8.83 17.67 11.13
N ALA A 242 -8.48 18.75 10.45
CA ALA A 242 -8.87 20.10 10.85
C ALA A 242 -10.38 20.31 10.82
N VAL A 243 -11.08 19.85 9.77
CA VAL A 243 -12.53 20.01 9.67
C VAL A 243 -13.27 19.12 10.66
N ALA A 244 -12.79 17.91 10.95
CA ALA A 244 -13.35 17.05 11.99
C ALA A 244 -13.23 17.72 13.38
N ALA A 245 -12.07 18.27 13.70
CA ALA A 245 -11.83 18.99 14.96
C ALA A 245 -12.68 20.28 15.06
N HIS A 246 -12.76 21.08 13.99
CA HIS A 246 -13.55 22.32 13.96
C HIS A 246 -15.04 22.09 14.22
N HIS A 247 -15.59 21.00 13.64
CA HIS A 247 -17.00 20.64 13.80
C HIS A 247 -17.26 19.68 14.95
N GLN A 248 -16.26 19.39 15.77
CA GLN A 248 -16.34 18.44 16.89
C GLN A 248 -16.92 17.07 16.49
N LEU A 249 -16.52 16.54 15.32
CA LEU A 249 -16.97 15.26 14.81
C LEU A 249 -16.10 14.13 15.37
N PRO A 250 -16.64 13.17 16.12
CA PRO A 250 -15.96 11.91 16.34
C PRO A 250 -15.59 11.27 15.00
N ALA A 251 -14.30 10.97 14.79
CA ALA A 251 -13.84 10.52 13.51
C ALA A 251 -12.99 9.25 13.62
N VAL A 252 -13.25 8.26 12.73
CA VAL A 252 -12.45 7.03 12.60
C VAL A 252 -11.70 7.05 11.29
N TYR A 253 -10.42 6.75 11.38
CA TYR A 253 -9.48 6.82 10.27
C TYR A 253 -8.91 5.44 9.92
N PRO A 254 -8.46 5.23 8.67
CA PRO A 254 -7.92 3.95 8.25
C PRO A 254 -6.47 3.70 8.72
N PHE A 255 -5.72 4.75 9.14
CA PHE A 255 -4.29 4.61 9.43
C PHE A 255 -3.83 5.49 10.60
N ARG A 256 -2.79 5.00 11.29
CA ARG A 256 -2.10 5.64 12.40
C ARG A 256 -1.70 7.10 12.12
N GLY A 257 -1.25 7.40 10.89
CA GLY A 257 -0.80 8.75 10.52
C GLY A 257 -1.81 9.87 10.77
N TYR A 258 -3.11 9.58 10.67
CA TYR A 258 -4.17 10.52 11.02
C TYR A 258 -4.20 10.82 12.53
N VAL A 259 -4.08 9.78 13.36
CA VAL A 259 -4.17 9.90 14.82
C VAL A 259 -2.93 10.59 15.38
N ALA A 260 -1.76 10.30 14.82
CA ALA A 260 -0.50 11.00 15.16
C ALA A 260 -0.55 12.51 14.87
N GLN A 261 -1.41 12.95 13.95
CA GLN A 261 -1.61 14.36 13.58
C GLN A 261 -2.85 14.98 14.25
N GLY A 262 -3.46 14.32 15.25
CA GLY A 262 -4.57 14.87 16.01
C GLY A 262 -5.94 14.24 15.71
N GLY A 263 -6.02 13.22 14.87
CA GLY A 263 -7.24 12.42 14.69
C GLY A 263 -7.61 11.65 15.95
N LEU A 264 -8.90 11.26 16.10
CA LEU A 264 -9.40 10.60 17.32
C LEU A 264 -8.92 9.15 17.42
N ILE A 265 -9.23 8.33 16.42
CA ILE A 265 -8.99 6.88 16.46
C ILE A 265 -8.72 6.34 15.05
N SER A 266 -7.81 5.40 14.92
CA SER A 266 -7.62 4.66 13.68
C SER A 266 -7.61 3.16 13.90
N TYR A 267 -8.07 2.44 12.90
CA TYR A 267 -7.97 0.99 12.83
C TYR A 267 -7.58 0.57 11.43
N GLY A 268 -6.41 -0.04 11.29
CA GLY A 268 -5.85 -0.43 10.01
C GLY A 268 -4.52 -1.14 10.13
N ILE A 269 -3.87 -1.35 9.00
CA ILE A 269 -2.58 -2.02 8.93
C ILE A 269 -1.42 -1.02 9.05
N ASP A 270 -0.25 -1.52 9.46
CA ASP A 270 1.00 -0.82 9.18
C ASP A 270 1.22 -0.78 7.67
N GLN A 271 1.16 0.42 7.12
CA GLN A 271 1.27 0.66 5.66
C GLN A 271 2.67 0.38 5.11
N ALA A 272 3.68 0.27 5.96
CA ALA A 272 5.06 -0.03 5.56
C ALA A 272 5.32 -1.54 5.45
N GLU A 273 4.61 -2.36 6.21
CA GLU A 273 4.82 -3.81 6.25
C GLU A 273 4.65 -4.50 4.88
N PRO A 274 3.64 -4.19 4.04
CA PRO A 274 3.55 -4.73 2.69
C PRO A 274 4.78 -4.42 1.81
N TYR A 275 5.45 -3.30 2.04
CA TYR A 275 6.67 -2.93 1.29
C TYR A 275 7.89 -3.73 1.75
N ARG A 276 8.01 -4.00 3.06
CA ARG A 276 9.04 -4.87 3.60
C ARG A 276 8.91 -6.30 3.03
N LEU A 277 7.69 -6.81 2.98
CA LEU A 277 7.38 -8.12 2.42
C LEU A 277 7.59 -8.16 0.90
N ALA A 278 7.21 -7.08 0.19
CA ALA A 278 7.41 -6.95 -1.26
C ALA A 278 8.90 -7.01 -1.64
N ALA A 279 9.81 -6.45 -0.82
CA ALA A 279 11.25 -6.61 -1.03
C ALA A 279 11.68 -8.08 -1.06
N GLY A 280 11.05 -8.95 -0.23
CA GLY A 280 11.28 -10.38 -0.25
C GLY A 280 10.82 -11.06 -1.55
N TYR A 281 9.66 -10.65 -2.10
CA TYR A 281 9.18 -11.18 -3.37
C TYR A 281 10.00 -10.67 -4.56
N VAL A 282 10.40 -9.40 -4.53
CA VAL A 282 11.33 -8.83 -5.52
C VAL A 282 12.65 -9.61 -5.52
N ASP A 283 13.23 -9.92 -4.37
CA ASP A 283 14.45 -10.73 -4.25
C ASP A 283 14.30 -12.11 -4.91
N ARG A 284 13.19 -12.82 -4.59
CA ARG A 284 12.89 -14.15 -5.16
C ARG A 284 12.75 -14.07 -6.69
N ILE A 285 12.07 -13.04 -7.22
CA ILE A 285 11.89 -12.84 -8.65
C ILE A 285 13.23 -12.51 -9.34
N LEU A 286 14.06 -11.65 -8.75
CA LEU A 286 15.39 -11.33 -9.27
C LEU A 286 16.32 -12.56 -9.29
N LYS A 287 16.07 -13.55 -8.43
CA LYS A 287 16.73 -14.87 -8.40
C LYS A 287 16.09 -15.90 -9.35
N GLY A 288 15.03 -15.54 -10.08
CA GLY A 288 14.43 -16.37 -11.14
C GLY A 288 13.11 -17.06 -10.79
N GLU A 289 12.52 -16.78 -9.61
CA GLU A 289 11.21 -17.31 -9.26
C GLU A 289 10.09 -16.58 -10.02
N LYS A 290 9.03 -17.28 -10.36
CA LYS A 290 7.93 -16.70 -11.15
C LYS A 290 6.88 -16.07 -10.23
N PRO A 291 6.34 -14.89 -10.58
CA PRO A 291 5.23 -14.29 -9.83
C PRO A 291 4.02 -15.23 -9.65
N ALA A 292 3.75 -16.06 -10.65
CA ALA A 292 2.65 -17.04 -10.63
C ALA A 292 2.75 -18.07 -9.49
N ASP A 293 3.96 -18.33 -8.99
CA ASP A 293 4.24 -19.31 -7.94
C ASP A 293 4.30 -18.67 -6.53
N LEU A 294 4.18 -17.33 -6.46
CA LEU A 294 4.23 -16.54 -5.23
C LEU A 294 2.81 -16.18 -4.78
N PRO A 295 2.27 -16.78 -3.70
CA PRO A 295 0.92 -16.49 -3.24
C PRO A 295 0.73 -15.01 -2.87
N VAL A 296 -0.43 -14.46 -3.15
CA VAL A 296 -0.82 -13.16 -2.60
C VAL A 296 -1.11 -13.31 -1.12
N GLN A 297 -0.59 -12.37 -0.31
CA GLN A 297 -0.78 -12.38 1.14
C GLN A 297 -1.60 -11.17 1.59
N TYR A 298 -2.51 -11.41 2.54
CA TYR A 298 -3.18 -10.37 3.31
C TYR A 298 -2.39 -10.06 4.60
N PRO A 299 -2.51 -8.85 5.14
CA PRO A 299 -1.94 -8.55 6.44
C PRO A 299 -2.62 -9.38 7.53
N THR A 300 -1.82 -9.82 8.48
CA THR A 300 -2.30 -10.59 9.66
C THR A 300 -2.38 -9.73 10.91
N LYS A 301 -1.82 -8.51 10.88
CA LYS A 301 -1.81 -7.59 12.01
C LYS A 301 -2.53 -6.28 11.64
N TYR A 302 -3.48 -5.91 12.49
CA TYR A 302 -4.16 -4.61 12.46
C TYR A 302 -3.80 -3.86 13.73
N GLU A 303 -3.71 -2.54 13.64
CA GLU A 303 -3.34 -1.65 14.72
C GLU A 303 -4.52 -0.73 15.06
N LEU A 304 -4.87 -0.70 16.35
CA LEU A 304 -5.82 0.22 16.93
C LEU A 304 -5.05 1.32 17.65
N VAL A 305 -5.14 2.57 17.16
CA VAL A 305 -4.47 3.72 17.75
C VAL A 305 -5.50 4.74 18.19
N ILE A 306 -5.36 5.26 19.41
CA ILE A 306 -6.32 6.18 20.04
C ILE A 306 -5.59 7.44 20.53
N ASN A 307 -6.18 8.62 20.30
CA ASN A 307 -5.68 9.88 20.81
C ASN A 307 -6.60 10.39 21.94
N LEU A 308 -6.14 10.30 23.18
CA LEU A 308 -6.90 10.73 24.36
C LEU A 308 -7.03 12.24 24.46
N LYS A 309 -6.07 13.03 23.94
CA LYS A 309 -6.22 14.50 23.88
C LYS A 309 -7.42 14.87 23.00
N THR A 310 -7.55 14.21 21.86
CA THR A 310 -8.65 14.45 20.94
C THR A 310 -9.97 13.93 21.53
N ALA A 311 -9.97 12.77 22.18
CA ALA A 311 -11.15 12.25 22.87
C ALA A 311 -11.65 13.25 23.93
N LYS A 312 -10.75 13.77 24.76
CA LYS A 312 -11.06 14.79 25.77
C LYS A 312 -11.59 16.08 25.16
N ALA A 313 -11.01 16.54 24.05
CA ALA A 313 -11.48 17.74 23.33
C ALA A 313 -12.90 17.58 22.75
N LEU A 314 -13.29 16.34 22.45
CA LEU A 314 -14.63 15.97 21.95
C LEU A 314 -15.64 15.61 23.07
N ASP A 315 -15.25 15.73 24.33
CA ASP A 315 -16.06 15.32 25.50
C ASP A 315 -16.49 13.84 25.41
N LEU A 316 -15.54 12.98 24.99
CA LEU A 316 -15.71 11.54 24.83
C LEU A 316 -14.92 10.79 25.91
N GLU A 317 -15.60 9.86 26.57
CA GLU A 317 -14.98 8.87 27.44
C GLU A 317 -14.78 7.57 26.62
N ILE A 318 -13.51 7.21 26.41
CA ILE A 318 -13.19 5.98 25.65
C ILE A 318 -13.41 4.78 26.57
N PRO A 319 -14.25 3.81 26.18
CA PRO A 319 -14.52 2.63 27.01
C PRO A 319 -13.25 1.84 27.32
N ALA A 320 -13.14 1.34 28.55
CA ALA A 320 -11.99 0.53 28.99
C ALA A 320 -11.76 -0.70 28.10
N THR A 321 -12.83 -1.28 27.54
CA THR A 321 -12.77 -2.40 26.59
C THR A 321 -12.14 -2.01 25.26
N VAL A 322 -12.24 -0.75 24.82
CA VAL A 322 -11.59 -0.23 23.62
C VAL A 322 -10.12 0.07 23.93
N LEU A 323 -9.84 0.73 25.07
CA LEU A 323 -8.45 1.00 25.51
C LEU A 323 -7.64 -0.29 25.69
N ALA A 324 -8.23 -1.33 26.24
CA ALA A 324 -7.54 -2.62 26.43
C ALA A 324 -7.15 -3.33 25.13
N ARG A 325 -7.77 -2.94 24.00
CA ARG A 325 -7.45 -3.48 22.66
C ARG A 325 -6.52 -2.57 21.88
N ALA A 326 -6.22 -1.38 22.39
CA ALA A 326 -5.37 -0.42 21.68
C ALA A 326 -3.91 -0.91 21.65
N ASP A 327 -3.31 -0.88 20.48
CA ASP A 327 -1.88 -1.13 20.28
C ASP A 327 -1.07 0.11 20.69
N GLU A 328 -1.64 1.31 20.54
CA GLU A 328 -1.02 2.58 20.91
C GLU A 328 -2.07 3.57 21.45
N VAL A 329 -1.73 4.27 22.51
CA VAL A 329 -2.52 5.37 23.08
C VAL A 329 -1.65 6.61 23.12
N ILE A 330 -2.09 7.70 22.46
CA ILE A 330 -1.45 9.02 22.43
C ILE A 330 -2.09 9.88 23.51
N GLU A 331 -1.28 10.32 24.50
CA GLU A 331 -1.70 11.16 25.63
C GLU A 331 -1.36 12.65 25.42
#